data_d075c6f2720b40b195a5c3dae6c136c1
#
_entry.id   d075c6f2720b40b195a5c3dae6c136c1
#
_cell.length_a   1.000
_cell.length_b   1.000
_cell.length_c   1.000
_cell.angle_alpha   90.00
_cell.angle_beta   90.00
_cell.angle_gamma   90.00
#
_symmetry.space_group_name_H-M   'P 1'
#
loop_
_entity.id
_entity.type
_entity.pdbx_description
1 polymer ?
#
loop_
_entity_poly.entity_id
_entity_poly.type
_entity_poly.pdbx_seq_one_letter_code
_entity_poly.pdbx_strand_id
1 'polypeptide(L)'
;MEPKKPIIIYIDPVTPKKWVPYLIQGVNDWQAAFEKAGFKNAIFGKEAPTDDPTWSLEDARHSAIVYKPSDIPNASGPHVHDPRSGEILETHINWYHNVMSLLYNWYIVQAGAIDPGARKPMFDDELMGELVRFVSSHEVGHTLGPVSYTHLRAHET
;
A
#
# COMPACT_ATOMS: atom_id res chain seq x y z
N MET A 1 -11.20 8.73 19.67
CA MET A 1 -10.17 8.11 20.53
C MET A 1 -8.84 8.14 19.77
N GLU A 2 -7.72 8.32 20.41
CA GLU A 2 -6.41 8.15 19.78
C GLU A 2 -5.79 6.82 20.25
N PRO A 3 -5.22 6.02 19.35
CA PRO A 3 -4.55 4.77 19.75
C PRO A 3 -3.28 5.09 20.53
N LYS A 4 -2.94 4.25 21.51
CA LYS A 4 -1.68 4.40 22.27
C LYS A 4 -0.44 4.25 21.37
N LYS A 5 -0.55 3.39 20.33
CA LYS A 5 0.49 3.12 19.34
C LYS A 5 -0.17 3.17 17.96
N PRO A 6 0.08 4.21 17.15
CA PRO A 6 -0.42 4.24 15.78
C PRO A 6 0.30 3.20 14.92
N ILE A 7 -0.37 2.75 13.88
CA ILE A 7 0.21 1.90 12.84
C ILE A 7 1.12 2.78 11.98
N ILE A 8 2.38 2.42 11.83
CA ILE A 8 3.33 3.11 10.96
C ILE A 8 3.80 2.12 9.89
N ILE A 9 3.63 2.50 8.63
CA ILE A 9 4.13 1.74 7.48
C ILE A 9 5.21 2.58 6.81
N TYR A 10 6.43 2.08 6.80
CA TYR A 10 7.57 2.76 6.19
C TYR A 10 7.67 2.44 4.70
N ILE A 11 8.16 3.38 3.92
CA ILE A 11 8.48 3.17 2.51
C ILE A 11 9.96 2.85 2.39
N ASP A 12 10.27 1.75 1.72
CA ASP A 12 11.64 1.30 1.47
C ASP A 12 12.47 2.40 0.81
N PRO A 13 13.67 2.72 1.32
CA PRO A 13 14.55 3.77 0.77
C PRO A 13 14.93 3.59 -0.69
N VAL A 14 14.93 2.35 -1.22
CA VAL A 14 15.26 2.06 -2.62
C VAL A 14 14.10 2.36 -3.58
N THR A 15 12.93 2.69 -3.07
CA THR A 15 11.77 3.07 -3.87
C THR A 15 12.08 4.30 -4.72
N PRO A 16 11.76 4.32 -6.04
CA PRO A 16 11.92 5.51 -6.85
C PRO A 16 11.20 6.73 -6.25
N LYS A 17 11.94 7.82 -6.04
CA LYS A 17 11.48 9.01 -5.30
C LYS A 17 10.14 9.58 -5.79
N LYS A 18 9.86 9.50 -7.09
CA LYS A 18 8.61 9.99 -7.66
C LYS A 18 7.37 9.22 -7.21
N TRP A 19 7.51 7.95 -6.77
CA TRP A 19 6.39 7.12 -6.31
C TRP A 19 6.17 7.18 -4.80
N VAL A 20 7.18 7.58 -4.03
CA VAL A 20 7.12 7.63 -2.56
C VAL A 20 5.92 8.43 -2.04
N PRO A 21 5.62 9.65 -2.53
CA PRO A 21 4.46 10.41 -2.07
C PRO A 21 3.13 9.68 -2.27
N TYR A 22 2.96 9.01 -3.41
CA TYR A 22 1.73 8.28 -3.75
C TYR A 22 1.56 7.03 -2.88
N LEU A 23 2.64 6.31 -2.59
CA LEU A 23 2.61 5.17 -1.66
C LEU A 23 2.21 5.61 -0.26
N ILE A 24 2.79 6.71 0.24
CA ILE A 24 2.44 7.31 1.53
C ILE A 24 0.97 7.72 1.57
N GLN A 25 0.48 8.36 0.51
CA GLN A 25 -0.93 8.75 0.42
C GLN A 25 -1.85 7.55 0.46
N GLY A 26 -1.52 6.45 -0.25
CA GLY A 26 -2.28 5.21 -0.23
C GLY A 26 -2.40 4.59 1.17
N VAL A 27 -1.32 4.64 1.96
CA VAL A 27 -1.39 4.27 3.39
C VAL A 27 -2.30 5.20 4.16
N ASN A 28 -2.15 6.51 3.97
CA ASN A 28 -2.88 7.53 4.72
C ASN A 28 -4.36 7.58 4.36
N ASP A 29 -4.80 7.09 3.21
CA ASP A 29 -6.21 7.00 2.81
C ASP A 29 -7.05 6.20 3.82
N TRP A 30 -6.43 5.26 4.54
CA TRP A 30 -7.07 4.48 5.60
C TRP A 30 -7.40 5.28 6.86
N GLN A 31 -6.82 6.47 7.04
CA GLN A 31 -7.17 7.33 8.18
C GLN A 31 -8.67 7.63 8.23
N ALA A 32 -9.29 7.88 7.06
CA ALA A 32 -10.72 8.15 6.99
C ALA A 32 -11.59 6.96 7.48
N ALA A 33 -11.15 5.72 7.19
CA ALA A 33 -11.83 4.52 7.66
C ALA A 33 -11.67 4.36 9.18
N PHE A 34 -10.46 4.56 9.70
CA PHE A 34 -10.20 4.52 11.14
C PHE A 34 -10.96 5.62 11.89
N GLU A 35 -11.06 6.83 11.34
CA GLU A 35 -11.82 7.92 11.95
C GLU A 35 -13.32 7.59 12.05
N LYS A 36 -13.90 6.98 11.00
CA LYS A 36 -15.29 6.49 11.05
C LYS A 36 -15.47 5.38 12.07
N ALA A 37 -14.44 4.57 12.32
CA ALA A 37 -14.43 3.56 13.38
C ALA A 37 -14.18 4.18 14.79
N GLY A 38 -13.95 5.48 14.89
CA GLY A 38 -13.76 6.21 16.14
C GLY A 38 -12.31 6.41 16.57
N PHE A 39 -11.34 6.08 15.70
CA PHE A 39 -9.91 6.22 15.99
C PHE A 39 -9.29 7.32 15.12
N LYS A 40 -8.79 8.39 15.74
CA LYS A 40 -8.04 9.45 15.06
C LYS A 40 -6.54 9.14 15.10
N ASN A 41 -5.81 9.57 14.08
CA ASN A 41 -4.35 9.42 14.03
C ASN A 41 -3.90 7.95 14.16
N ALA A 42 -4.65 7.01 13.55
CA ALA A 42 -4.44 5.60 13.78
C ALA A 42 -3.41 4.95 12.84
N ILE A 43 -3.18 5.50 11.64
CA ILE A 43 -2.27 4.94 10.65
C ILE A 43 -1.52 6.04 9.91
N PHE A 44 -0.23 5.81 9.62
CA PHE A 44 0.63 6.75 8.89
C PHE A 44 1.59 6.02 7.97
N GLY A 45 1.71 6.49 6.72
CA GLY A 45 2.82 6.19 5.84
C GLY A 45 3.98 7.15 6.11
N LYS A 46 5.21 6.66 6.17
CA LYS A 46 6.42 7.47 6.39
C LYS A 46 7.57 6.99 5.52
N GLU A 47 8.46 7.90 5.15
CA GLU A 47 9.76 7.50 4.63
C GLU A 47 10.58 6.81 5.74
N ALA A 48 11.41 5.84 5.35
CA ALA A 48 12.35 5.23 6.28
C ALA A 48 13.35 6.25 6.79
N PRO A 49 13.71 6.24 8.09
CA PRO A 49 14.75 7.12 8.62
C PRO A 49 16.09 6.90 7.90
N THR A 50 16.75 7.98 7.53
CA THR A 50 18.06 7.94 6.88
C THR A 50 19.21 8.25 7.85
N ASP A 51 18.89 8.75 9.01
CA ASP A 51 19.80 9.24 10.06
C ASP A 51 19.90 8.31 11.28
N ASP A 52 19.13 7.22 11.30
CA ASP A 52 19.16 6.21 12.36
C ASP A 52 19.89 4.95 11.88
N PRO A 53 21.16 4.72 12.29
CA PRO A 53 21.91 3.55 11.89
C PRO A 53 21.39 2.23 12.50
N THR A 54 20.49 2.31 13.46
CA THR A 54 19.87 1.13 14.09
C THR A 54 18.60 0.71 13.41
N TRP A 55 18.04 1.54 12.53
CA TRP A 55 16.84 1.22 11.77
C TRP A 55 17.16 0.23 10.64
N SER A 56 16.40 -0.82 10.55
CA SER A 56 16.51 -1.81 9.48
C SER A 56 15.13 -2.18 8.95
N LEU A 57 15.05 -2.38 7.64
CA LEU A 57 13.87 -2.90 6.97
C LEU A 57 13.55 -4.36 7.37
N GLU A 58 14.58 -5.10 7.81
CA GLU A 58 14.45 -6.50 8.24
C GLU A 58 14.08 -6.65 9.72
N ASP A 59 13.94 -5.53 10.43
CA ASP A 59 13.52 -5.55 11.83
C ASP A 59 12.01 -5.73 11.94
N ALA A 60 11.57 -6.86 12.47
CA ALA A 60 10.15 -7.21 12.64
C ALA A 60 9.32 -6.21 13.48
N ARG A 61 9.94 -5.20 14.06
CA ARG A 61 9.24 -4.09 14.72
C ARG A 61 8.73 -3.03 13.74
N HIS A 62 9.14 -3.10 12.46
CA HIS A 62 8.85 -2.10 11.45
C HIS A 62 8.05 -2.72 10.31
N SER A 63 6.80 -2.30 10.16
CA SER A 63 6.01 -2.60 8.97
C SER A 63 6.44 -1.70 7.81
N ALA A 64 6.54 -2.26 6.61
CA ALA A 64 7.04 -1.54 5.45
C ALA A 64 6.43 -1.97 4.12
N ILE A 65 6.43 -1.04 3.14
CA ILE A 65 6.29 -1.34 1.72
C ILE A 65 7.71 -1.55 1.18
N VAL A 66 8.01 -2.81 0.82
CA VAL A 66 9.33 -3.24 0.37
C VAL A 66 9.38 -3.28 -1.14
N TYR A 67 10.25 -2.47 -1.73
CA TYR A 67 10.40 -2.35 -3.18
C TYR A 67 11.29 -3.46 -3.73
N LYS A 68 10.76 -4.23 -4.69
CA LYS A 68 11.48 -5.36 -5.31
C LYS A 68 11.69 -5.10 -6.80
N PRO A 69 12.94 -4.97 -7.27
CA PRO A 69 13.25 -4.87 -8.69
C PRO A 69 13.05 -6.24 -9.34
N SER A 70 11.85 -6.49 -9.86
CA SER A 70 11.47 -7.77 -10.45
C SER A 70 10.50 -7.55 -11.60
N ASP A 71 10.55 -8.42 -12.60
CA ASP A 71 9.62 -8.42 -13.74
C ASP A 71 8.24 -9.00 -13.39
N ILE A 72 8.04 -9.46 -12.15
CA ILE A 72 6.75 -9.97 -11.70
C ILE A 72 5.75 -8.80 -11.63
N PRO A 73 4.63 -8.86 -12.39
CA PRO A 73 3.62 -7.80 -12.36
C PRO A 73 2.64 -8.03 -11.20
N ASN A 74 3.08 -7.79 -9.98
CA ASN A 74 2.28 -8.05 -8.78
C ASN A 74 2.63 -7.09 -7.63
N ALA A 75 1.74 -7.07 -6.64
CA ALA A 75 1.99 -6.59 -5.29
C ALA A 75 1.30 -7.56 -4.31
N SER A 76 1.70 -7.62 -3.06
CA SER A 76 1.06 -8.45 -2.05
C SER A 76 1.27 -7.90 -0.65
N GLY A 77 0.24 -7.95 0.18
CA GLY A 77 0.24 -7.45 1.54
C GLY A 77 0.11 -8.57 2.59
N PRO A 78 1.13 -9.42 2.80
CA PRO A 78 1.11 -10.38 3.89
C PRO A 78 1.31 -9.69 5.24
N HIS A 79 0.87 -10.35 6.31
CA HIS A 79 1.14 -9.93 7.68
C HIS A 79 1.48 -11.13 8.56
N VAL A 80 2.21 -10.85 9.64
CA VAL A 80 2.47 -11.78 10.73
C VAL A 80 1.64 -11.36 11.93
N HIS A 81 0.90 -12.28 12.51
CA HIS A 81 0.06 -12.00 13.68
C HIS A 81 0.34 -12.97 14.83
N ASP A 82 0.11 -12.53 16.05
CA ASP A 82 0.13 -13.40 17.24
C ASP A 82 -1.15 -14.26 17.25
N PRO A 83 -1.05 -15.58 17.14
CA PRO A 83 -2.22 -16.46 17.10
C PRO A 83 -3.05 -16.45 18.39
N ARG A 84 -2.52 -15.93 19.50
CA ARG A 84 -3.21 -15.87 20.80
C ARG A 84 -4.09 -14.62 20.92
N SER A 85 -3.64 -13.50 20.38
CA SER A 85 -4.31 -12.19 20.50
C SER A 85 -4.94 -11.71 19.20
N GLY A 86 -4.44 -12.19 18.04
CA GLY A 86 -4.78 -11.65 16.73
C GLY A 86 -4.08 -10.32 16.43
N GLU A 87 -3.16 -9.86 17.29
CA GLU A 87 -2.38 -8.65 17.05
C GLU A 87 -1.49 -8.83 15.83
N ILE A 88 -1.58 -7.90 14.88
CA ILE A 88 -0.66 -7.84 13.74
C ILE A 88 0.66 -7.28 14.24
N LEU A 89 1.71 -8.10 14.22
CA LEU A 89 3.03 -7.77 14.73
C LEU A 89 3.86 -7.05 13.68
N GLU A 90 3.75 -7.50 12.43
CA GLU A 90 4.57 -7.02 11.32
C GLU A 90 3.82 -7.18 10.00
N THR A 91 4.11 -6.27 9.07
CA THR A 91 3.63 -6.31 7.70
C THR A 91 4.74 -5.90 6.74
N HIS A 92 5.10 -6.77 5.80
CA HIS A 92 5.96 -6.44 4.68
C HIS A 92 5.15 -6.53 3.37
N ILE A 93 4.68 -5.39 2.88
CA ILE A 93 4.00 -5.30 1.60
C ILE A 93 5.04 -5.40 0.50
N ASN A 94 4.99 -6.48 -0.29
CA ASN A 94 5.88 -6.66 -1.42
C ASN A 94 5.40 -5.81 -2.60
N TRP A 95 6.21 -4.86 -3.02
CA TRP A 95 5.95 -4.00 -4.16
C TRP A 95 6.92 -4.33 -5.29
N TYR A 96 6.47 -5.06 -6.29
CA TYR A 96 7.30 -5.41 -7.45
C TYR A 96 7.31 -4.28 -8.47
N HIS A 97 8.49 -3.97 -9.03
CA HIS A 97 8.63 -2.86 -10.00
C HIS A 97 7.62 -2.97 -11.14
N ASN A 98 7.43 -4.15 -11.69
CA ASN A 98 6.59 -4.38 -12.86
C ASN A 98 5.07 -4.33 -12.58
N VAL A 99 4.65 -4.02 -11.36
CA VAL A 99 3.24 -3.70 -11.07
C VAL A 99 2.75 -2.53 -11.92
N MET A 100 3.66 -1.63 -12.33
CA MET A 100 3.35 -0.51 -13.23
C MET A 100 2.79 -0.98 -14.57
N SER A 101 3.32 -2.08 -15.11
CA SER A 101 2.81 -2.70 -16.35
C SER A 101 1.41 -3.26 -16.15
N LEU A 102 1.14 -3.87 -15.00
CA LEU A 102 -0.19 -4.38 -14.64
C LEU A 102 -1.20 -3.23 -14.56
N LEU A 103 -0.83 -2.15 -13.87
CA LEU A 103 -1.68 -0.96 -13.73
C LEU A 103 -2.00 -0.31 -15.07
N TYR A 104 -0.99 -0.18 -15.94
CA TYR A 104 -1.18 0.32 -17.29
C TYR A 104 -2.22 -0.52 -18.06
N ASN A 105 -2.04 -1.85 -18.07
CA ASN A 105 -2.93 -2.75 -18.80
C ASN A 105 -4.35 -2.74 -18.23
N TRP A 106 -4.51 -2.73 -16.92
CA TRP A 106 -5.83 -2.66 -16.29
C TRP A 106 -6.55 -1.36 -16.63
N TYR A 107 -5.86 -0.25 -16.48
CA TYR A 107 -6.48 1.05 -16.67
C TYR A 107 -6.87 1.30 -18.12
N ILE A 108 -6.02 0.92 -19.09
CA ILE A 108 -6.36 1.06 -20.51
C ILE A 108 -7.57 0.20 -20.91
N VAL A 109 -7.70 -1.00 -20.36
CA VAL A 109 -8.83 -1.89 -20.65
C VAL A 109 -10.12 -1.35 -20.05
N GLN A 110 -10.07 -0.83 -18.83
CA GLN A 110 -11.26 -0.38 -18.10
C GLN A 110 -11.67 1.04 -18.46
N ALA A 111 -10.73 1.94 -18.60
CA ALA A 111 -10.96 3.37 -18.76
C ALA A 111 -10.67 3.92 -20.17
N GLY A 112 -10.01 3.15 -21.05
CA GLY A 112 -9.59 3.63 -22.35
C GLY A 112 -10.72 4.12 -23.26
N ALA A 113 -11.97 3.67 -23.03
CA ALA A 113 -13.12 4.15 -23.77
C ALA A 113 -13.56 5.56 -23.35
N ILE A 114 -13.40 5.91 -22.07
CA ILE A 114 -13.96 7.11 -21.43
C ILE A 114 -12.89 8.13 -21.01
N ASP A 115 -11.67 7.68 -20.69
CA ASP A 115 -10.56 8.57 -20.28
C ASP A 115 -9.53 8.75 -21.40
N PRO A 116 -9.39 9.98 -21.97
CA PRO A 116 -8.35 10.26 -22.94
C PRO A 116 -6.92 10.03 -22.42
N GLY A 117 -6.68 10.19 -21.12
CA GLY A 117 -5.40 9.92 -20.46
C GLY A 117 -4.97 8.45 -20.56
N ALA A 118 -5.94 7.54 -20.54
CA ALA A 118 -5.71 6.10 -20.68
C ALA A 118 -5.29 5.66 -22.10
N ARG A 119 -5.45 6.53 -23.10
CA ARG A 119 -5.14 6.19 -24.51
C ARG A 119 -3.71 6.54 -24.94
N LYS A 120 -2.92 7.09 -24.01
CA LYS A 120 -1.52 7.42 -24.28
C LYS A 120 -0.67 6.15 -24.29
N PRO A 121 0.36 6.06 -25.15
CA PRO A 121 1.30 4.92 -25.13
C PRO A 121 2.03 4.76 -23.80
N MET A 122 2.14 5.84 -23.02
CA MET A 122 2.69 5.88 -21.69
C MET A 122 1.86 6.89 -20.88
N PHE A 123 1.45 6.49 -19.68
CA PHE A 123 0.75 7.41 -18.77
C PHE A 123 1.71 8.48 -18.26
N ASP A 124 1.19 9.69 -18.03
CA ASP A 124 1.94 10.69 -17.29
C ASP A 124 2.14 10.26 -15.83
N ASP A 125 3.11 10.89 -15.18
CA ASP A 125 3.50 10.54 -13.82
C ASP A 125 2.36 10.79 -12.80
N GLU A 126 1.45 11.73 -13.09
CA GLU A 126 0.30 12.00 -12.24
C GLU A 126 -0.72 10.85 -12.29
N LEU A 127 -1.15 10.46 -13.48
CA LEU A 127 -2.09 9.34 -13.65
C LEU A 127 -1.50 8.04 -13.09
N MET A 128 -0.26 7.73 -13.44
CA MET A 128 0.41 6.54 -12.91
C MET A 128 0.56 6.62 -11.39
N GLY A 129 0.83 7.79 -10.85
CA GLY A 129 0.93 8.02 -9.40
C GLY A 129 -0.39 7.73 -8.68
N GLU A 130 -1.52 8.19 -9.21
CA GLU A 130 -2.84 7.88 -8.62
C GLU A 130 -3.16 6.37 -8.67
N LEU A 131 -2.74 5.68 -9.73
CA LEU A 131 -2.87 4.22 -9.81
C LEU A 131 -1.97 3.51 -8.77
N VAL A 132 -0.75 4.00 -8.55
CA VAL A 132 0.15 3.53 -7.50
C VAL A 132 -0.47 3.74 -6.12
N ARG A 133 -1.05 4.92 -5.85
CA ARG A 133 -1.78 5.21 -4.62
C ARG A 133 -2.93 4.25 -4.40
N PHE A 134 -3.72 3.99 -5.43
CA PHE A 134 -4.84 3.04 -5.37
C PHE A 134 -4.37 1.64 -4.94
N VAL A 135 -3.33 1.08 -5.59
CA VAL A 135 -2.81 -0.24 -5.25
C VAL A 135 -2.15 -0.23 -3.87
N SER A 136 -1.42 0.83 -3.50
CA SER A 136 -0.87 0.96 -2.15
C SER A 136 -1.98 0.87 -1.09
N SER A 137 -3.07 1.60 -1.27
CA SER A 137 -4.23 1.53 -0.37
C SER A 137 -4.86 0.12 -0.34
N HIS A 138 -4.94 -0.55 -1.48
CA HIS A 138 -5.47 -1.91 -1.61
C HIS A 138 -4.61 -2.93 -0.83
N GLU A 139 -3.29 -2.91 -1.01
CA GLU A 139 -2.38 -3.83 -0.32
C GLU A 139 -2.34 -3.59 1.20
N VAL A 140 -2.39 -2.33 1.61
CA VAL A 140 -2.58 -1.98 3.04
C VAL A 140 -3.88 -2.57 3.57
N GLY A 141 -4.96 -2.53 2.80
CA GLY A 141 -6.23 -3.16 3.14
C GLY A 141 -6.12 -4.67 3.38
N HIS A 142 -5.33 -5.37 2.56
CA HIS A 142 -5.05 -6.80 2.79
C HIS A 142 -4.34 -7.03 4.12
N THR A 143 -3.33 -6.22 4.45
CA THR A 143 -2.58 -6.37 5.70
C THR A 143 -3.42 -6.09 6.95
N LEU A 144 -4.41 -5.21 6.83
CA LEU A 144 -5.35 -4.91 7.90
C LEU A 144 -6.50 -5.94 8.00
N GLY A 145 -6.65 -6.81 6.98
CA GLY A 145 -7.66 -7.85 6.92
C GLY A 145 -9.00 -7.50 6.24
N PRO A 146 -9.48 -6.23 6.21
CA PRO A 146 -10.83 -5.92 5.70
C PRO A 146 -11.03 -6.25 4.23
N VAL A 147 -10.01 -6.06 3.38
CA VAL A 147 -10.13 -6.30 1.92
C VAL A 147 -10.41 -7.76 1.62
N SER A 148 -9.69 -8.69 2.24
CA SER A 148 -9.92 -10.13 2.06
C SER A 148 -11.33 -10.55 2.50
N TYR A 149 -11.83 -9.96 3.59
CA TYR A 149 -13.17 -10.25 4.09
C TYR A 149 -14.28 -9.74 3.17
N THR A 150 -14.12 -8.55 2.59
CA THR A 150 -15.11 -7.97 1.66
C THR A 150 -15.16 -8.74 0.35
N HIS A 151 -14.03 -9.22 -0.17
CA HIS A 151 -13.98 -10.04 -1.37
C HIS A 151 -14.67 -11.40 -1.18
N LEU A 152 -14.53 -12.04 -0.03
CA LEU A 152 -15.22 -13.29 0.28
C LEU A 152 -16.75 -13.12 0.25
N ARG A 153 -17.27 -12.02 0.82
CA ARG A 153 -18.72 -11.74 0.80
C ARG A 153 -19.28 -11.41 -0.58
N ALA A 154 -18.49 -10.87 -1.48
CA ALA A 154 -18.92 -10.56 -2.85
C ALA A 154 -19.21 -11.83 -3.68
N HIS A 155 -18.74 -13.00 -3.25
CA HIS A 155 -19.00 -14.30 -3.89
C HIS A 155 -20.15 -15.07 -3.25
N GLU A 156 -20.73 -14.59 -2.15
CA GLU A 156 -21.84 -15.25 -1.44
C GLU A 156 -23.22 -14.67 -1.81
N THR A 157 -23.29 -13.69 -2.69
CA THR A 157 -24.53 -13.09 -3.23
C THR A 157 -24.66 -13.35 -4.71
#